data_d7cd9b421587bddf5708909f39fbaae8
#
_entry.id   d7cd9b421587bddf5708909f39fbaae8
#
_cell.length_a   1.000
_cell.length_b   1.000
_cell.length_c   1.000
_cell.angle_alpha   90.00
_cell.angle_beta   90.00
_cell.angle_gamma   90.00
#
_symmetry.space_group_name_H-M   'P 1'
#
loop_
_entity.id
_entity.type
_entity.pdbx_description
1 polymer ?
#
loop_
_entity_poly.entity_id
_entity_poly.type
_entity_poly.pdbx_seq_one_letter_code
_entity_poly.pdbx_strand_id
1 'polypeptide(L)'
;MLQASGIEVHRGSRTVLKSVDFHLREAEVVALVGPNGSGKTTLLEACAGILPLTSGSINWRTGADSSRLVRDSEGRRSELPPMGLTLQSDGMCGEETVEERLAVSLRVAGRSPDEARMAEMLSVWGLEHRRADRISQLSGGMRRRLAVLCGLAPAALCGDSRVALLDEPSEGLDESARGLLTGWLRALAANGHGVVVATHDAEVIRCADRVVSVEGSNLIEAAGGSVGTIAQLPQPSDSAEPSTLGSLLKWAFRMEIRNPIDTIGRATPALVALLLAYALVGEVDMGHAGNGMLAALVLMPAFITAVVSPALVRRMAEADCGRWWSAVAGPMTRPVNSLAGASLILPIPLTYLSWLVLAGSFDADASSEVLRWLWLPAVAMIDVAIAAAALHLLVADLRRASAAAASLLLLVLVWPFLELSDALSVIMTDGMSFGLGMGDPLVTCLIASLTSALVWAVAVFLPEA
;
A
#
# COMPACT_ATOMS: atom_id res chain seq x y z
N MET A 1 -10.40 -25.14 3.96
CA MET A 1 -10.13 -23.91 3.21
C MET A 1 -9.12 -23.00 3.91
N LEU A 2 -9.35 -22.48 5.11
CA LEU A 2 -8.39 -21.75 5.94
C LEU A 2 -8.18 -22.49 7.26
N GLN A 3 -6.91 -22.57 7.72
CA GLN A 3 -6.56 -23.22 8.99
C GLN A 3 -5.52 -22.38 9.72
N ALA A 4 -5.85 -21.94 10.92
CA ALA A 4 -4.93 -21.33 11.88
C ALA A 4 -4.65 -22.39 12.96
N SER A 5 -3.37 -22.61 13.29
CA SER A 5 -2.94 -23.65 14.24
C SER A 5 -2.04 -23.05 15.29
N GLY A 6 -2.45 -23.12 16.56
CA GLY A 6 -1.70 -22.66 17.72
C GLY A 6 -1.28 -21.19 17.67
N ILE A 7 -2.09 -20.33 17.06
CA ILE A 7 -1.69 -18.93 16.83
C ILE A 7 -1.69 -18.14 18.13
N GLU A 8 -0.63 -17.35 18.30
CA GLU A 8 -0.51 -16.37 19.37
C GLU A 8 -0.25 -14.99 18.76
N VAL A 9 -1.00 -13.98 19.22
CA VAL A 9 -0.92 -12.62 18.73
C VAL A 9 -0.85 -11.64 19.88
N HIS A 10 0.12 -10.73 19.83
CA HIS A 10 0.28 -9.63 20.77
C HIS A 10 -0.14 -8.30 20.12
N ARG A 11 -0.74 -7.43 20.93
CA ARG A 11 -0.99 -6.02 20.61
C ARG A 11 -0.29 -5.15 21.66
N GLY A 12 0.91 -4.68 21.33
CA GLY A 12 1.81 -4.06 22.30
C GLY A 12 2.24 -5.07 23.36
N SER A 13 2.06 -4.73 24.64
CA SER A 13 2.39 -5.63 25.76
C SER A 13 1.30 -6.66 26.11
N ARG A 14 0.13 -6.60 25.44
CA ARG A 14 -1.02 -7.48 25.76
C ARG A 14 -1.09 -8.64 24.78
N THR A 15 -1.12 -9.86 25.30
CA THR A 15 -1.52 -11.04 24.52
C THR A 15 -3.03 -11.00 24.28
N VAL A 16 -3.44 -10.98 23.03
CA VAL A 16 -4.85 -10.93 22.62
C VAL A 16 -5.36 -12.32 22.27
N LEU A 17 -4.57 -13.09 21.52
CA LEU A 17 -4.85 -14.50 21.21
C LEU A 17 -3.69 -15.33 21.75
N LYS A 18 -3.99 -16.47 22.39
CA LYS A 18 -2.98 -17.36 22.96
C LYS A 18 -3.30 -18.80 22.60
N SER A 19 -2.45 -19.43 21.78
CA SER A 19 -2.58 -20.83 21.33
C SER A 19 -3.97 -21.15 20.77
N VAL A 20 -4.46 -20.31 19.84
CA VAL A 20 -5.79 -20.44 19.26
C VAL A 20 -5.74 -21.28 18.00
N ASP A 21 -6.64 -22.27 17.91
CA ASP A 21 -6.90 -23.04 16.71
C ASP A 21 -8.23 -22.59 16.08
N PHE A 22 -8.20 -22.30 14.77
CA PHE A 22 -9.40 -21.89 14.04
C PHE A 22 -9.38 -22.50 12.64
N HIS A 23 -10.53 -22.91 12.16
CA HIS A 23 -10.65 -23.40 10.78
C HIS A 23 -11.92 -22.87 10.12
N LEU A 24 -11.83 -22.65 8.79
CA LEU A 24 -12.93 -22.32 7.90
C LEU A 24 -13.06 -23.42 6.86
N ARG A 25 -14.25 -23.94 6.68
CA ARG A 25 -14.58 -24.95 5.66
C ARG A 25 -15.05 -24.28 4.37
N GLU A 26 -15.13 -25.05 3.31
CA GLU A 26 -15.82 -24.66 2.08
C GLU A 26 -17.33 -24.64 2.32
N ALA A 27 -18.03 -23.80 1.57
CA ALA A 27 -19.48 -23.65 1.66
C ALA A 27 -19.99 -23.28 3.07
N GLU A 28 -19.22 -22.51 3.85
CA GLU A 28 -19.51 -22.18 5.23
C GLU A 28 -19.49 -20.68 5.49
N VAL A 29 -20.48 -20.19 6.22
CA VAL A 29 -20.45 -18.85 6.85
C VAL A 29 -20.18 -19.03 8.33
N VAL A 30 -19.08 -18.45 8.82
CA VAL A 30 -18.71 -18.44 10.24
C VAL A 30 -18.88 -17.04 10.80
N ALA A 31 -19.70 -16.89 11.85
CA ALA A 31 -19.82 -15.65 12.61
C ALA A 31 -18.91 -15.70 13.83
N LEU A 32 -17.94 -14.75 13.91
CA LEU A 32 -17.14 -14.51 15.09
C LEU A 32 -17.88 -13.52 16.01
N VAL A 33 -18.23 -13.97 17.19
CA VAL A 33 -18.96 -13.17 18.18
C VAL A 33 -18.15 -13.00 19.47
N GLY A 34 -18.55 -12.10 20.33
CA GLY A 34 -17.91 -11.85 21.63
C GLY A 34 -17.86 -10.36 21.97
N PRO A 35 -17.52 -10.01 23.22
CA PRO A 35 -17.46 -8.62 23.65
C PRO A 35 -16.40 -7.80 22.91
N ASN A 36 -16.49 -6.47 23.01
CA ASN A 36 -15.48 -5.59 22.46
C ASN A 36 -14.11 -5.87 23.10
N GLY A 37 -13.06 -5.95 22.27
CA GLY A 37 -11.71 -6.27 22.74
C GLY A 37 -11.45 -7.76 23.03
N SER A 38 -12.38 -8.67 22.71
CA SER A 38 -12.19 -10.12 22.87
C SER A 38 -11.18 -10.74 21.89
N GLY A 39 -10.89 -10.07 20.77
CA GLY A 39 -9.95 -10.58 19.77
C GLY A 39 -10.55 -10.95 18.41
N LYS A 40 -11.85 -10.71 18.16
CA LYS A 40 -12.52 -11.00 16.86
C LYS A 40 -11.76 -10.40 15.67
N THR A 41 -11.58 -9.08 15.67
CA THR A 41 -10.81 -8.35 14.66
C THR A 41 -9.38 -8.86 14.56
N THR A 42 -8.74 -9.16 15.71
CA THR A 42 -7.37 -9.69 15.75
C THR A 42 -7.28 -11.08 15.10
N LEU A 43 -8.24 -11.96 15.34
CA LEU A 43 -8.30 -13.26 14.68
C LEU A 43 -8.52 -13.12 13.18
N LEU A 44 -9.45 -12.26 12.76
CA LEU A 44 -9.75 -12.01 11.36
C LEU A 44 -8.53 -11.41 10.63
N GLU A 45 -7.88 -10.41 11.20
CA GLU A 45 -6.67 -9.79 10.64
C GLU A 45 -5.47 -10.75 10.62
N ALA A 46 -5.33 -11.62 11.61
CA ALA A 46 -4.34 -12.68 11.58
C ALA A 46 -4.62 -13.66 10.42
N CYS A 47 -5.87 -14.08 10.23
CA CYS A 47 -6.30 -14.91 9.10
C CYS A 47 -6.06 -14.24 7.74
N ALA A 48 -6.17 -12.90 7.66
CA ALA A 48 -5.79 -12.10 6.50
C ALA A 48 -4.27 -11.92 6.34
N GLY A 49 -3.47 -12.46 7.25
CA GLY A 49 -2.01 -12.33 7.26
C GLY A 49 -1.50 -10.91 7.52
N ILE A 50 -2.34 -10.00 8.03
CA ILE A 50 -1.97 -8.60 8.33
C ILE A 50 -1.06 -8.55 9.57
N LEU A 51 -1.41 -9.34 10.60
CA LEU A 51 -0.74 -9.27 11.89
C LEU A 51 0.43 -10.24 11.99
N PRO A 52 1.54 -9.84 12.62
CA PRO A 52 2.61 -10.76 12.97
C PRO A 52 2.11 -11.78 14.00
N LEU A 53 2.58 -13.02 13.88
CA LEU A 53 2.31 -14.09 14.82
C LEU A 53 3.51 -14.25 15.77
N THR A 54 3.25 -14.38 17.06
CA THR A 54 4.27 -14.73 18.05
C THR A 54 4.53 -16.23 18.05
N SER A 55 3.49 -17.03 17.82
CA SER A 55 3.59 -18.48 17.62
C SER A 55 2.53 -18.99 16.66
N GLY A 56 2.70 -20.23 16.19
CA GLY A 56 1.77 -20.90 15.30
C GLY A 56 1.91 -20.52 13.83
N SER A 57 0.93 -20.96 13.04
CA SER A 57 0.88 -20.70 11.60
C SER A 57 -0.54 -20.65 11.08
N ILE A 58 -0.72 -19.94 9.97
CA ILE A 58 -1.97 -19.87 9.23
C ILE A 58 -1.71 -20.38 7.82
N ASN A 59 -2.52 -21.33 7.41
CA ASN A 59 -2.42 -21.99 6.12
C ASN A 59 -3.74 -21.91 5.38
N TRP A 60 -3.64 -21.82 4.07
CA TRP A 60 -4.76 -21.89 3.15
C TRP A 60 -4.70 -23.19 2.37
N ARG A 61 -5.78 -23.95 2.36
CA ARG A 61 -5.91 -25.15 1.53
C ARG A 61 -6.71 -24.84 0.27
N THR A 62 -6.07 -25.07 -0.87
CA THR A 62 -6.71 -25.06 -2.19
C THR A 62 -6.77 -26.51 -2.67
N GLY A 63 -7.92 -27.19 -2.48
CA GLY A 63 -8.07 -28.60 -2.79
C GLY A 63 -7.48 -29.56 -1.74
N ALA A 64 -7.46 -30.87 -2.05
CA ALA A 64 -7.07 -31.91 -1.09
C ALA A 64 -5.57 -31.94 -0.75
N ASP A 65 -4.70 -31.57 -1.68
CA ASP A 65 -3.25 -31.80 -1.58
C ASP A 65 -2.37 -30.54 -1.56
N SER A 66 -2.92 -29.34 -1.73
CA SER A 66 -2.13 -28.11 -1.75
C SER A 66 -2.44 -27.20 -0.57
N SER A 67 -1.46 -27.06 0.33
CA SER A 67 -1.50 -26.07 1.41
C SER A 67 -0.51 -24.94 1.11
N ARG A 68 -0.96 -23.70 1.17
CA ARG A 68 -0.12 -22.51 1.09
C ARG A 68 -0.06 -21.83 2.44
N LEU A 69 1.15 -21.48 2.86
CA LEU A 69 1.37 -20.70 4.07
C LEU A 69 0.82 -19.29 3.86
N VAL A 70 -0.04 -18.83 4.75
CA VAL A 70 -0.46 -17.42 4.82
C VAL A 70 0.58 -16.64 5.59
N ARG A 71 0.85 -17.06 6.83
CA ARG A 71 1.84 -16.45 7.71
C ARG A 71 2.24 -17.44 8.81
N ASP A 72 3.50 -17.33 9.29
CA ASP A 72 3.97 -18.06 10.47
C ASP A 72 4.67 -17.12 11.48
N SER A 73 5.09 -17.68 12.59
CA SER A 73 5.80 -16.99 13.67
C SER A 73 7.24 -16.60 13.32
N GLU A 74 7.81 -17.14 12.23
CA GLU A 74 9.13 -16.73 11.72
C GLU A 74 9.03 -15.54 10.78
N GLY A 75 7.83 -14.96 10.61
CA GLY A 75 7.57 -13.85 9.70
C GLY A 75 7.49 -14.24 8.22
N ARG A 76 7.57 -15.57 7.90
CA ARG A 76 7.39 -16.03 6.52
C ARG A 76 5.95 -15.81 6.10
N ARG A 77 5.79 -15.25 4.93
CA ARG A 77 4.50 -14.96 4.32
C ARG A 77 4.56 -15.28 2.82
N SER A 78 3.65 -16.09 2.35
CA SER A 78 3.49 -16.34 0.92
C SER A 78 2.57 -15.31 0.28
N GLU A 79 2.60 -15.20 -1.05
CA GLU A 79 1.56 -14.50 -1.77
C GLU A 79 0.21 -15.15 -1.44
N LEU A 80 -0.70 -14.34 -0.92
CA LEU A 80 -2.01 -14.83 -0.55
C LEU A 80 -2.81 -15.24 -1.79
N PRO A 81 -3.56 -16.35 -1.71
CA PRO A 81 -4.60 -16.59 -2.70
C PRO A 81 -5.56 -15.39 -2.69
N PRO A 82 -6.09 -15.03 -3.85
CA PRO A 82 -7.05 -13.94 -3.95
C PRO A 82 -8.21 -14.15 -2.99
N MET A 83 -8.41 -13.21 -2.09
CA MET A 83 -9.49 -13.22 -1.09
C MET A 83 -10.28 -11.92 -1.12
N GLY A 84 -11.50 -11.95 -0.61
CA GLY A 84 -12.25 -10.75 -0.27
C GLY A 84 -11.91 -10.27 1.13
N LEU A 85 -11.75 -8.97 1.33
CA LEU A 85 -11.44 -8.39 2.63
C LEU A 85 -12.19 -7.07 2.84
N THR A 86 -12.94 -7.00 3.95
CA THR A 86 -13.52 -5.76 4.48
C THR A 86 -12.96 -5.51 5.86
N LEU A 87 -12.31 -4.37 6.05
CA LEU A 87 -11.82 -3.91 7.36
C LEU A 87 -12.91 -3.09 8.08
N GLN A 88 -12.78 -2.96 9.40
CA GLN A 88 -13.68 -2.13 10.18
C GLN A 88 -13.64 -0.65 9.73
N SER A 89 -12.48 -0.15 9.34
CA SER A 89 -12.24 1.23 8.88
C SER A 89 -12.35 1.43 7.37
N ASP A 90 -13.09 0.59 6.65
CA ASP A 90 -13.34 0.60 5.21
C ASP A 90 -12.13 0.24 4.33
N GLY A 91 -10.89 0.59 4.69
CA GLY A 91 -9.66 0.24 3.95
C GLY A 91 -9.53 0.95 2.59
N MET A 92 -10.08 2.14 2.42
CA MET A 92 -10.16 2.86 1.15
C MET A 92 -9.60 4.28 1.24
N CYS A 93 -9.00 4.78 0.16
CA CYS A 93 -8.57 6.17 0.04
C CYS A 93 -9.73 7.05 -0.46
N GLY A 94 -9.93 8.20 0.17
CA GLY A 94 -11.00 9.14 -0.18
C GLY A 94 -10.95 9.69 -1.61
N GLU A 95 -9.78 9.67 -2.25
CA GLU A 95 -9.56 10.17 -3.62
C GLU A 95 -9.85 9.14 -4.72
N GLU A 96 -10.05 7.88 -4.38
CA GLU A 96 -10.52 6.86 -5.33
C GLU A 96 -11.96 7.17 -5.75
N THR A 97 -12.34 6.80 -6.97
CA THR A 97 -13.76 6.74 -7.33
C THR A 97 -14.35 5.39 -6.91
N VAL A 98 -15.67 5.35 -6.79
CA VAL A 98 -16.42 4.12 -6.46
C VAL A 98 -16.07 2.98 -7.43
N GLU A 99 -16.11 3.28 -8.73
CA GLU A 99 -15.80 2.30 -9.79
C GLU A 99 -14.36 1.83 -9.75
N GLU A 100 -13.41 2.75 -9.53
CA GLU A 100 -11.99 2.39 -9.44
C GLU A 100 -11.68 1.49 -8.28
N ARG A 101 -12.29 1.75 -7.12
CA ARG A 101 -12.10 0.91 -5.94
C ARG A 101 -12.60 -0.51 -6.18
N LEU A 102 -13.79 -0.66 -6.76
CA LEU A 102 -14.33 -1.96 -7.12
C LEU A 102 -13.42 -2.67 -8.13
N ALA A 103 -13.00 -1.95 -9.20
CA ALA A 103 -12.09 -2.50 -10.20
C ALA A 103 -10.74 -2.92 -9.63
N VAL A 104 -10.19 -2.18 -8.65
CA VAL A 104 -8.95 -2.54 -7.95
C VAL A 104 -9.14 -3.83 -7.17
N SER A 105 -10.22 -3.96 -6.37
CA SER A 105 -10.48 -5.16 -5.59
C SER A 105 -10.60 -6.42 -6.46
N LEU A 106 -11.21 -6.29 -7.64
CA LEU A 106 -11.34 -7.39 -8.61
C LEU A 106 -10.00 -7.76 -9.25
N ARG A 107 -9.21 -6.79 -9.74
CA ARG A 107 -7.90 -7.05 -10.37
C ARG A 107 -6.92 -7.70 -9.41
N VAL A 108 -6.87 -7.24 -8.18
CA VAL A 108 -6.01 -7.80 -7.14
C VAL A 108 -6.42 -9.25 -6.84
N ALA A 109 -7.71 -9.54 -6.90
CA ALA A 109 -8.24 -10.88 -6.69
C ALA A 109 -8.22 -11.77 -7.96
N GLY A 110 -7.55 -11.35 -9.04
CA GLY A 110 -7.44 -12.13 -10.25
C GLY A 110 -8.77 -12.24 -11.02
N ARG A 111 -9.58 -11.17 -10.98
CA ARG A 111 -10.79 -11.06 -11.78
C ARG A 111 -10.66 -9.92 -12.77
N SER A 112 -11.18 -10.11 -13.97
CA SER A 112 -11.25 -9.04 -14.96
C SER A 112 -12.40 -8.08 -14.57
N PRO A 113 -12.13 -6.77 -14.40
CA PRO A 113 -13.21 -5.81 -14.17
C PRO A 113 -13.96 -5.57 -15.48
N ASP A 114 -15.09 -6.24 -15.62
CA ASP A 114 -16.05 -6.02 -16.70
C ASP A 114 -17.01 -4.89 -16.31
N GLU A 115 -17.15 -3.90 -17.18
CA GLU A 115 -17.96 -2.70 -16.91
C GLU A 115 -19.43 -3.07 -16.64
N ALA A 116 -20.01 -4.00 -17.41
CA ALA A 116 -21.41 -4.41 -17.25
C ALA A 116 -21.64 -5.08 -15.89
N ARG A 117 -20.77 -6.02 -15.49
CA ARG A 117 -20.88 -6.69 -14.19
C ARG A 117 -20.61 -5.76 -13.02
N MET A 118 -19.66 -4.82 -13.16
CA MET A 118 -19.44 -3.79 -12.14
C MET A 118 -20.64 -2.89 -11.97
N ALA A 119 -21.27 -2.44 -13.08
CA ALA A 119 -22.48 -1.63 -13.06
C ALA A 119 -23.65 -2.39 -12.40
N GLU A 120 -23.84 -3.68 -12.73
CA GLU A 120 -24.82 -4.55 -12.10
C GLU A 120 -24.62 -4.62 -10.57
N MET A 121 -23.41 -4.91 -10.11
CA MET A 121 -23.10 -4.99 -8.67
C MET A 121 -23.32 -3.64 -7.97
N LEU A 122 -22.87 -2.55 -8.58
CA LEU A 122 -23.08 -1.19 -8.05
C LEU A 122 -24.58 -0.85 -8.00
N SER A 123 -25.37 -1.25 -9.00
CA SER A 123 -26.80 -1.05 -9.02
C SER A 123 -27.51 -1.80 -7.89
N VAL A 124 -27.17 -3.10 -7.71
CA VAL A 124 -27.72 -3.94 -6.63
C VAL A 124 -27.42 -3.34 -5.25
N TRP A 125 -26.22 -2.76 -5.06
CA TRP A 125 -25.83 -2.11 -3.79
C TRP A 125 -26.25 -0.64 -3.71
N GLY A 126 -26.98 -0.13 -4.71
CA GLY A 126 -27.49 1.26 -4.73
C GLY A 126 -26.41 2.32 -4.92
N LEU A 127 -25.29 1.98 -5.58
CA LEU A 127 -24.12 2.84 -5.75
C LEU A 127 -23.87 3.26 -7.20
N GLU A 128 -24.63 2.74 -8.19
CA GLU A 128 -24.39 2.99 -9.61
C GLU A 128 -24.42 4.48 -9.97
N HIS A 129 -25.40 5.21 -9.42
CA HIS A 129 -25.56 6.66 -9.66
C HIS A 129 -24.39 7.50 -9.10
N ARG A 130 -23.49 6.90 -8.31
CA ARG A 130 -22.30 7.49 -7.72
C ARG A 130 -21.00 6.90 -8.25
N ARG A 131 -21.04 6.08 -9.30
CA ARG A 131 -19.89 5.32 -9.79
C ARG A 131 -18.65 6.18 -10.08
N ALA A 132 -18.85 7.40 -10.58
CA ALA A 132 -17.78 8.34 -10.90
C ALA A 132 -17.39 9.27 -9.73
N ASP A 133 -18.15 9.26 -8.62
CA ASP A 133 -17.90 10.13 -7.47
C ASP A 133 -16.68 9.62 -6.68
N ARG A 134 -15.98 10.55 -6.04
CA ARG A 134 -14.91 10.20 -5.10
C ARG A 134 -15.49 9.62 -3.82
N ILE A 135 -14.79 8.67 -3.22
CA ILE A 135 -15.20 8.04 -1.95
C ILE A 135 -15.37 9.08 -0.82
N SER A 136 -14.56 10.14 -0.82
CA SER A 136 -14.69 11.26 0.12
C SER A 136 -16.02 12.00 0.02
N GLN A 137 -16.71 11.91 -1.10
CA GLN A 137 -18.02 12.56 -1.35
C GLN A 137 -19.21 11.68 -0.95
N LEU A 138 -18.97 10.41 -0.61
CA LEU A 138 -20.00 9.48 -0.19
C LEU A 138 -20.39 9.70 1.28
N SER A 139 -21.65 9.44 1.59
CA SER A 139 -22.08 9.31 2.99
C SER A 139 -21.40 8.10 3.66
N GLY A 140 -21.37 8.08 5.00
CA GLY A 140 -20.79 6.96 5.77
C GLY A 140 -21.41 5.61 5.37
N GLY A 141 -22.73 5.53 5.27
CA GLY A 141 -23.44 4.33 4.85
C GLY A 141 -23.11 3.89 3.42
N MET A 142 -22.98 4.84 2.48
CA MET A 142 -22.59 4.52 1.09
C MET A 142 -21.14 4.03 1.02
N ARG A 143 -20.22 4.63 1.80
CA ARG A 143 -18.84 4.13 1.90
C ARG A 143 -18.81 2.72 2.46
N ARG A 144 -19.59 2.45 3.50
CA ARG A 144 -19.68 1.10 4.07
C ARG A 144 -20.24 0.08 3.09
N ARG A 145 -21.29 0.41 2.34
CA ARG A 145 -21.81 -0.43 1.26
C ARG A 145 -20.74 -0.76 0.23
N LEU A 146 -19.95 0.23 -0.19
CA LEU A 146 -18.84 0.02 -1.13
C LEU A 146 -17.74 -0.89 -0.54
N ALA A 147 -17.34 -0.67 0.71
CA ALA A 147 -16.33 -1.49 1.37
C ALA A 147 -16.77 -2.96 1.46
N VAL A 148 -18.01 -3.20 1.83
CA VAL A 148 -18.60 -4.55 1.89
C VAL A 148 -18.67 -5.18 0.51
N LEU A 149 -19.16 -4.45 -0.49
CA LEU A 149 -19.18 -4.91 -1.88
C LEU A 149 -17.78 -5.30 -2.36
N CYS A 150 -16.77 -4.47 -2.14
CA CYS A 150 -15.39 -4.75 -2.51
C CYS A 150 -14.81 -5.99 -1.80
N GLY A 151 -15.29 -6.30 -0.60
CA GLY A 151 -14.94 -7.53 0.12
C GLY A 151 -15.65 -8.78 -0.38
N LEU A 152 -16.84 -8.67 -0.93
CA LEU A 152 -17.64 -9.80 -1.41
C LEU A 152 -17.46 -10.08 -2.90
N ALA A 153 -17.30 -9.04 -3.72
CA ALA A 153 -17.21 -9.13 -5.17
C ALA A 153 -16.14 -10.08 -5.71
N PRO A 154 -14.92 -10.16 -5.11
CA PRO A 154 -13.91 -11.13 -5.55
C PRO A 154 -14.39 -12.58 -5.50
N ALA A 155 -15.14 -12.96 -4.48
CA ALA A 155 -15.74 -14.28 -4.38
C ALA A 155 -16.98 -14.43 -5.26
N ALA A 156 -17.84 -13.40 -5.28
CA ALA A 156 -19.08 -13.43 -6.06
C ALA A 156 -18.87 -13.62 -7.57
N LEU A 157 -17.74 -13.15 -8.11
CA LEU A 157 -17.38 -13.33 -9.52
C LEU A 157 -16.49 -14.56 -9.79
N CYS A 158 -16.27 -15.41 -8.79
CA CYS A 158 -15.39 -16.57 -8.93
C CYS A 158 -16.19 -17.87 -9.02
N GLY A 159 -15.83 -18.74 -9.98
CA GLY A 159 -16.34 -20.11 -10.05
C GLY A 159 -15.64 -21.07 -9.10
N ASP A 160 -14.44 -20.75 -8.63
CA ASP A 160 -13.67 -21.57 -7.68
C ASP A 160 -13.91 -21.08 -6.24
N SER A 161 -13.76 -22.00 -5.28
CA SER A 161 -13.91 -21.68 -3.85
C SER A 161 -12.95 -20.57 -3.42
N ARG A 162 -13.48 -19.54 -2.78
CA ARG A 162 -12.73 -18.37 -2.27
C ARG A 162 -13.06 -18.10 -0.82
N VAL A 163 -12.19 -17.35 -0.14
CA VAL A 163 -12.43 -16.87 1.21
C VAL A 163 -12.80 -15.39 1.17
N ALA A 164 -13.78 -15.00 1.97
CA ALA A 164 -14.10 -13.63 2.30
C ALA A 164 -13.99 -13.41 3.81
N LEU A 165 -13.27 -12.37 4.20
CA LEU A 165 -13.04 -11.98 5.59
C LEU A 165 -13.65 -10.60 5.81
N LEU A 166 -14.63 -10.48 6.70
CA LEU A 166 -15.42 -9.27 6.88
C LEU A 166 -15.44 -8.86 8.35
N ASP A 167 -14.98 -7.65 8.64
CA ASP A 167 -15.00 -7.11 10.00
C ASP A 167 -16.12 -6.08 10.16
N GLU A 168 -17.09 -6.39 11.02
CA GLU A 168 -18.31 -5.61 11.33
C GLU A 168 -19.03 -5.07 10.07
N PRO A 169 -19.30 -5.92 9.03
CA PRO A 169 -19.78 -5.43 7.74
C PRO A 169 -21.15 -4.77 7.79
N SER A 170 -21.98 -5.07 8.79
CA SER A 170 -23.32 -4.50 8.97
C SER A 170 -23.31 -3.12 9.65
N GLU A 171 -22.16 -2.69 10.23
CA GLU A 171 -22.07 -1.39 10.89
C GLU A 171 -22.32 -0.25 9.92
N GLY A 172 -23.25 0.64 10.24
CA GLY A 172 -23.62 1.78 9.39
C GLY A 172 -24.48 1.45 8.16
N LEU A 173 -24.89 0.18 7.98
CA LEU A 173 -25.84 -0.21 6.95
C LEU A 173 -27.29 -0.02 7.43
N ASP A 174 -28.16 0.42 6.54
CA ASP A 174 -29.60 0.39 6.76
C ASP A 174 -30.18 -1.04 6.64
N GLU A 175 -31.44 -1.21 7.00
CA GLU A 175 -32.13 -2.52 7.00
C GLU A 175 -32.09 -3.20 5.64
N SER A 176 -32.33 -2.45 4.56
CA SER A 176 -32.28 -2.99 3.19
C SER A 176 -30.87 -3.54 2.84
N ALA A 177 -29.82 -2.78 3.14
CA ALA A 177 -28.45 -3.20 2.88
C ALA A 177 -28.00 -4.37 3.78
N ARG A 178 -28.50 -4.48 5.02
CA ARG A 178 -28.26 -5.66 5.86
C ARG A 178 -28.93 -6.91 5.30
N GLY A 179 -30.16 -6.80 4.84
CA GLY A 179 -30.83 -7.90 4.14
C GLY A 179 -30.10 -8.34 2.88
N LEU A 180 -29.56 -7.39 2.12
CA LEU A 180 -28.71 -7.68 0.95
C LEU A 180 -27.41 -8.37 1.38
N LEU A 181 -26.73 -7.88 2.41
CA LEU A 181 -25.51 -8.48 2.97
C LEU A 181 -25.77 -9.96 3.35
N THR A 182 -26.77 -10.23 4.18
CA THR A 182 -27.08 -11.60 4.60
C THR A 182 -27.44 -12.51 3.43
N GLY A 183 -28.17 -11.98 2.44
CA GLY A 183 -28.47 -12.69 1.20
C GLY A 183 -27.21 -13.06 0.39
N TRP A 184 -26.26 -12.15 0.28
CA TRP A 184 -24.97 -12.39 -0.39
C TRP A 184 -24.10 -13.39 0.38
N LEU A 185 -24.03 -13.31 1.71
CA LEU A 185 -23.29 -14.27 2.54
C LEU A 185 -23.81 -15.69 2.30
N ARG A 186 -25.14 -15.90 2.32
CA ARG A 186 -25.76 -17.20 2.04
C ARG A 186 -25.52 -17.67 0.60
N ALA A 187 -25.59 -16.75 -0.36
CA ALA A 187 -25.34 -17.06 -1.77
C ALA A 187 -23.87 -17.49 -2.00
N LEU A 188 -22.91 -16.83 -1.37
CA LEU A 188 -21.50 -17.21 -1.43
C LEU A 188 -21.26 -18.60 -0.86
N ALA A 189 -21.80 -18.91 0.32
CA ALA A 189 -21.69 -20.24 0.89
C ALA A 189 -22.34 -21.30 -0.03
N ALA A 190 -23.53 -21.04 -0.56
CA ALA A 190 -24.20 -21.95 -1.51
C ALA A 190 -23.39 -22.22 -2.78
N ASN A 191 -22.49 -21.28 -3.17
CA ASN A 191 -21.58 -21.43 -4.31
C ASN A 191 -20.18 -21.99 -3.90
N GLY A 192 -20.03 -22.53 -2.68
CA GLY A 192 -18.81 -23.20 -2.25
C GLY A 192 -17.77 -22.30 -1.61
N HIS A 193 -18.04 -20.99 -1.45
CA HIS A 193 -17.09 -20.07 -0.81
C HIS A 193 -17.15 -20.18 0.72
N GLY A 194 -16.02 -19.90 1.39
CA GLY A 194 -15.95 -19.78 2.84
C GLY A 194 -15.98 -18.33 3.27
N VAL A 195 -16.82 -17.98 4.22
CA VAL A 195 -16.95 -16.58 4.69
C VAL A 195 -16.76 -16.53 6.20
N VAL A 196 -15.91 -15.64 6.70
CA VAL A 196 -15.76 -15.31 8.12
C VAL A 196 -16.23 -13.90 8.35
N VAL A 197 -17.15 -13.72 9.27
CA VAL A 197 -17.72 -12.42 9.63
C VAL A 197 -17.54 -12.16 11.11
N ALA A 198 -16.74 -11.20 11.49
CA ALA A 198 -16.73 -10.69 12.87
C ALA A 198 -17.89 -9.71 13.02
N THR A 199 -18.81 -9.98 13.94
CA THR A 199 -20.03 -9.17 14.07
C THR A 199 -20.71 -9.31 15.43
N HIS A 200 -21.52 -8.31 15.75
CA HIS A 200 -22.49 -8.34 16.85
C HIS A 200 -23.95 -8.24 16.34
N ASP A 201 -24.15 -8.21 15.04
CA ASP A 201 -25.47 -8.10 14.41
C ASP A 201 -26.21 -9.44 14.45
N ALA A 202 -27.39 -9.43 15.07
CA ALA A 202 -28.19 -10.65 15.26
C ALA A 202 -28.68 -11.27 13.93
N GLU A 203 -28.87 -10.49 12.88
CA GLU A 203 -29.31 -11.00 11.57
C GLU A 203 -28.16 -11.74 10.88
N VAL A 204 -26.96 -11.18 10.92
CA VAL A 204 -25.75 -11.80 10.39
C VAL A 204 -25.41 -13.07 11.17
N ILE A 205 -25.53 -13.06 12.51
CA ILE A 205 -25.34 -14.25 13.35
C ILE A 205 -26.32 -15.37 12.99
N ARG A 206 -27.59 -15.04 12.77
CA ARG A 206 -28.61 -16.02 12.38
C ARG A 206 -28.39 -16.64 11.01
N CYS A 207 -27.77 -15.90 10.08
CA CYS A 207 -27.48 -16.44 8.74
C CYS A 207 -26.22 -17.33 8.70
N ALA A 208 -25.39 -17.33 9.74
CA ALA A 208 -24.18 -18.15 9.80
C ALA A 208 -24.50 -19.64 9.99
N ASP A 209 -23.64 -20.52 9.45
CA ASP A 209 -23.69 -21.96 9.64
C ASP A 209 -23.05 -22.36 10.96
N ARG A 210 -22.07 -21.60 11.42
CA ARG A 210 -21.38 -21.80 12.69
C ARG A 210 -21.11 -20.46 13.36
N VAL A 211 -21.30 -20.42 14.65
CA VAL A 211 -21.02 -19.25 15.50
C VAL A 211 -19.84 -19.59 16.40
N VAL A 212 -18.82 -18.76 16.40
CA VAL A 212 -17.61 -18.92 17.20
C VAL A 212 -17.50 -17.74 18.16
N SER A 213 -17.69 -18.02 19.45
CA SER A 213 -17.48 -17.01 20.50
C SER A 213 -16.00 -16.90 20.82
N VAL A 214 -15.46 -15.70 20.67
CA VAL A 214 -14.06 -15.38 20.94
C VAL A 214 -13.94 -14.80 22.34
N GLU A 215 -13.37 -15.56 23.26
CA GLU A 215 -13.13 -15.17 24.65
C GLU A 215 -11.63 -15.23 24.99
N GLY A 216 -10.89 -14.33 24.36
CA GLY A 216 -9.43 -14.30 24.48
C GLY A 216 -8.78 -15.55 23.87
N SER A 217 -8.35 -16.48 24.72
CA SER A 217 -7.67 -17.71 24.29
C SER A 217 -8.63 -18.86 23.95
N ASN A 218 -9.92 -18.73 24.26
CA ASN A 218 -10.88 -19.78 24.05
C ASN A 218 -11.81 -19.45 22.88
N LEU A 219 -11.95 -20.41 21.96
CA LEU A 219 -12.98 -20.39 20.93
C LEU A 219 -14.06 -21.40 21.32
N ILE A 220 -15.27 -20.89 21.51
CA ILE A 220 -16.44 -21.73 21.81
C ILE A 220 -17.31 -21.79 20.56
N GLU A 221 -17.45 -22.99 20.00
CA GLU A 221 -18.21 -23.19 18.77
C GLU A 221 -19.64 -23.62 19.07
N ALA A 222 -20.59 -23.07 18.34
CA ALA A 222 -21.98 -23.46 18.34
C ALA A 222 -22.51 -23.54 16.90
N ALA A 223 -23.50 -24.41 16.70
CA ALA A 223 -24.21 -24.43 15.42
C ALA A 223 -24.97 -23.12 15.22
N GLY A 224 -24.90 -22.58 14.03
CA GLY A 224 -25.65 -21.39 13.63
C GLY A 224 -27.06 -21.71 13.16
N GLY A 225 -27.80 -20.68 12.79
CA GLY A 225 -29.19 -20.84 12.31
C GLY A 225 -29.30 -21.20 10.83
N SER A 226 -28.30 -20.87 10.05
CA SER A 226 -28.30 -20.97 8.57
C SER A 226 -29.56 -20.35 7.91
N VAL A 227 -30.13 -19.36 8.58
CA VAL A 227 -31.41 -18.73 8.16
C VAL A 227 -31.12 -17.52 7.30
N GLY A 228 -31.74 -17.44 6.14
CA GLY A 228 -31.66 -16.26 5.27
C GLY A 228 -32.12 -16.57 3.84
N THR A 229 -32.49 -15.53 3.14
CA THR A 229 -32.78 -15.60 1.70
C THR A 229 -31.46 -15.66 0.93
N ILE A 230 -31.38 -16.52 -0.08
CA ILE A 230 -30.21 -16.59 -0.96
C ILE A 230 -30.39 -15.52 -2.03
N ALA A 231 -29.49 -14.54 -2.08
CA ALA A 231 -29.51 -13.52 -3.11
C ALA A 231 -28.97 -14.09 -4.44
N GLN A 232 -29.37 -13.49 -5.53
CA GLN A 232 -28.77 -13.80 -6.83
C GLN A 232 -27.42 -13.08 -6.94
N LEU A 233 -26.35 -13.85 -7.14
CA LEU A 233 -25.02 -13.30 -7.42
C LEU A 233 -24.87 -13.02 -8.91
N PRO A 234 -24.03 -12.06 -9.30
CA PRO A 234 -23.65 -11.87 -10.68
C PRO A 234 -22.98 -13.12 -11.26
N GLN A 235 -23.07 -13.29 -12.57
CA GLN A 235 -22.42 -14.43 -13.22
C GLN A 235 -20.89 -14.35 -13.05
N PRO A 236 -20.21 -15.50 -12.83
CA PRO A 236 -18.76 -15.53 -12.73
C PRO A 236 -18.07 -14.84 -13.92
N SER A 237 -17.02 -14.11 -13.63
CA SER A 237 -16.18 -13.49 -14.66
C SER A 237 -15.03 -14.42 -15.06
N ASP A 238 -14.43 -14.14 -16.22
CA ASP A 238 -13.21 -14.83 -16.62
C ASP A 238 -12.11 -14.63 -15.60
N SER A 239 -11.31 -15.67 -15.38
CA SER A 239 -10.11 -15.59 -14.55
C SER A 239 -9.05 -14.76 -15.28
N ALA A 240 -8.39 -13.89 -14.52
CA ALA A 240 -7.23 -13.14 -14.97
C ALA A 240 -6.08 -13.39 -13.99
N GLU A 241 -4.84 -13.15 -14.41
CA GLU A 241 -3.74 -13.16 -13.46
C GLU A 241 -3.90 -12.05 -12.41
N PRO A 242 -3.72 -12.37 -11.12
CA PRO A 242 -3.74 -11.36 -10.08
C PRO A 242 -2.71 -10.26 -10.35
N SER A 243 -3.15 -9.03 -10.52
CA SER A 243 -2.28 -7.89 -10.79
C SER A 243 -2.20 -6.97 -9.57
N THR A 244 -1.41 -7.37 -8.58
CA THR A 244 -1.31 -6.64 -7.31
C THR A 244 -0.37 -5.44 -7.42
N LEU A 245 0.89 -5.68 -7.80
CA LEU A 245 1.90 -4.61 -7.89
C LEU A 245 1.58 -3.61 -9.01
N GLY A 246 1.13 -4.09 -10.17
CA GLY A 246 0.70 -3.22 -11.27
C GLY A 246 -0.53 -2.38 -10.91
N SER A 247 -1.49 -2.94 -10.18
CA SER A 247 -2.66 -2.21 -9.68
C SER A 247 -2.25 -1.16 -8.63
N LEU A 248 -1.32 -1.49 -7.73
CA LEU A 248 -0.79 -0.57 -6.74
C LEU A 248 -0.04 0.60 -7.39
N LEU A 249 0.83 0.33 -8.37
CA LEU A 249 1.52 1.36 -9.12
C LEU A 249 0.54 2.31 -9.83
N LYS A 250 -0.45 1.74 -10.53
CA LYS A 250 -1.48 2.53 -11.23
C LYS A 250 -2.33 3.35 -10.26
N TRP A 251 -2.65 2.78 -9.11
CA TRP A 251 -3.35 3.48 -8.04
C TRP A 251 -2.50 4.65 -7.52
N ALA A 252 -1.22 4.41 -7.22
CA ALA A 252 -0.29 5.41 -6.72
C ALA A 252 -0.14 6.59 -7.68
N PHE A 253 0.06 6.34 -8.97
CA PHE A 253 0.12 7.39 -10.00
C PHE A 253 -1.17 8.22 -10.06
N ARG A 254 -2.33 7.58 -9.98
CA ARG A 254 -3.60 8.31 -9.98
C ARG A 254 -3.76 9.20 -8.74
N MET A 255 -3.35 8.71 -7.59
CA MET A 255 -3.42 9.48 -6.35
C MET A 255 -2.50 10.71 -6.39
N GLU A 256 -1.31 10.61 -6.98
CA GLU A 256 -0.42 11.75 -7.18
C GLU A 256 -1.01 12.77 -8.16
N ILE A 257 -1.53 12.34 -9.31
CA ILE A 257 -2.06 13.26 -10.35
C ILE A 257 -3.34 13.96 -9.89
N ARG A 258 -4.19 13.29 -9.10
CA ARG A 258 -5.48 13.84 -8.64
C ARG A 258 -5.37 14.90 -7.58
N ASN A 259 -4.23 15.00 -6.92
CA ASN A 259 -3.99 15.96 -5.86
C ASN A 259 -2.92 16.99 -6.23
N PRO A 260 -3.19 17.87 -7.22
CA PRO A 260 -2.21 18.84 -7.66
C PRO A 260 -1.78 19.79 -6.52
N ILE A 261 -2.65 20.06 -5.56
CA ILE A 261 -2.33 20.90 -4.40
C ILE A 261 -1.24 20.26 -3.53
N ASP A 262 -1.35 18.96 -3.23
CA ASP A 262 -0.34 18.24 -2.47
C ASP A 262 0.98 18.13 -3.26
N THR A 263 0.90 17.91 -4.57
CA THR A 263 2.06 17.84 -5.46
C THR A 263 2.76 19.20 -5.56
N ILE A 264 2.01 20.29 -5.74
CA ILE A 264 2.53 21.67 -5.74
C ILE A 264 3.09 22.00 -4.35
N GLY A 265 2.40 21.60 -3.26
CA GLY A 265 2.88 21.82 -1.90
C GLY A 265 4.25 21.18 -1.65
N ARG A 266 4.54 20.02 -2.22
CA ARG A 266 5.87 19.37 -2.17
C ARG A 266 6.89 20.08 -3.08
N ALA A 267 6.46 20.55 -4.22
CA ALA A 267 7.32 21.26 -5.16
C ALA A 267 7.68 22.67 -4.66
N THR A 268 6.81 23.32 -3.86
CA THR A 268 7.01 24.69 -3.39
C THR A 268 8.37 24.91 -2.68
N PRO A 269 8.79 24.10 -1.69
CA PRO A 269 10.09 24.26 -1.05
C PRO A 269 11.25 24.13 -2.05
N ALA A 270 11.12 23.21 -3.01
CA ALA A 270 12.13 22.99 -4.05
C ALA A 270 12.21 24.17 -5.02
N LEU A 271 11.06 24.73 -5.42
CA LEU A 271 11.02 25.91 -6.28
C LEU A 271 11.56 27.15 -5.56
N VAL A 272 11.24 27.32 -4.28
CA VAL A 272 11.82 28.40 -3.46
C VAL A 272 13.34 28.22 -3.36
N ALA A 273 13.82 27.01 -3.11
CA ALA A 273 15.25 26.71 -3.10
C ALA A 273 15.92 27.05 -4.44
N LEU A 274 15.27 26.71 -5.56
CA LEU A 274 15.76 27.05 -6.90
C LEU A 274 15.81 28.58 -7.16
N LEU A 275 14.78 29.31 -6.74
CA LEU A 275 14.77 30.77 -6.87
C LEU A 275 15.85 31.42 -6.01
N LEU A 276 16.06 30.97 -4.80
CA LEU A 276 17.13 31.42 -3.94
C LEU A 276 18.51 31.09 -4.51
N ALA A 277 18.65 29.86 -5.06
CA ALA A 277 19.88 29.47 -5.75
C ALA A 277 20.19 30.36 -6.94
N TYR A 278 19.20 30.66 -7.78
CA TYR A 278 19.35 31.56 -8.91
C TYR A 278 19.77 33.00 -8.49
N ALA A 279 19.14 33.51 -7.44
CA ALA A 279 19.48 34.82 -6.90
C ALA A 279 20.92 34.86 -6.33
N LEU A 280 21.31 33.80 -5.57
CA LEU A 280 22.65 33.73 -5.00
C LEU A 280 23.74 33.59 -6.03
N VAL A 281 23.50 32.83 -7.08
CA VAL A 281 24.46 32.65 -8.19
C VAL A 281 24.72 33.97 -8.92
N GLY A 282 23.70 34.85 -9.02
CA GLY A 282 23.86 36.18 -9.64
C GLY A 282 24.66 37.18 -8.80
N GLU A 283 24.78 37.00 -7.51
CA GLU A 283 25.44 37.90 -6.56
C GLU A 283 26.87 37.45 -6.19
N VAL A 284 27.19 36.16 -6.36
CA VAL A 284 28.48 35.59 -5.95
C VAL A 284 29.41 35.48 -7.14
N ASP A 285 30.61 36.07 -7.02
CA ASP A 285 31.67 35.80 -7.97
C ASP A 285 32.12 34.35 -7.86
N MET A 286 31.66 33.53 -8.81
CA MET A 286 31.73 32.07 -8.83
C MET A 286 33.13 31.57 -9.23
N GLY A 287 34.19 32.27 -8.82
CA GLY A 287 35.57 31.80 -8.99
C GLY A 287 35.74 30.34 -8.54
N HIS A 288 36.88 29.81 -8.44
CA HIS A 288 37.29 28.39 -8.30
C HIS A 288 36.45 27.42 -7.39
N ALA A 289 35.51 27.91 -6.57
CA ALA A 289 34.57 27.09 -5.80
C ALA A 289 33.23 26.85 -6.50
N GLY A 290 33.05 27.36 -7.71
CA GLY A 290 31.74 27.49 -8.34
C GLY A 290 31.09 26.17 -8.75
N ASN A 291 31.83 25.24 -9.32
CA ASN A 291 31.24 24.04 -9.93
C ASN A 291 30.61 23.10 -8.90
N GLY A 292 31.22 22.90 -7.73
CA GLY A 292 30.65 22.10 -6.68
C GLY A 292 29.36 22.69 -6.12
N MET A 293 29.30 24.01 -5.92
CA MET A 293 28.09 24.69 -5.47
C MET A 293 27.00 24.66 -6.55
N LEU A 294 27.32 24.88 -7.81
CA LEU A 294 26.37 24.78 -8.92
C LEU A 294 25.81 23.38 -9.07
N ALA A 295 26.65 22.34 -8.96
CA ALA A 295 26.24 20.96 -8.98
C ALA A 295 25.22 20.64 -7.87
N ALA A 296 25.51 21.07 -6.63
CA ALA A 296 24.61 20.91 -5.50
C ALA A 296 23.28 21.66 -5.74
N LEU A 297 23.32 22.88 -6.26
CA LEU A 297 22.13 23.68 -6.54
C LEU A 297 21.26 23.09 -7.66
N VAL A 298 21.84 22.42 -8.64
CA VAL A 298 21.09 21.71 -9.69
C VAL A 298 20.32 20.51 -9.12
N LEU A 299 20.93 19.75 -8.21
CA LEU A 299 20.34 18.53 -7.66
C LEU A 299 19.43 18.79 -6.44
N MET A 300 19.63 19.92 -5.73
CA MET A 300 18.92 20.21 -4.48
C MET A 300 17.38 20.20 -4.60
N PRO A 301 16.73 20.79 -5.61
CA PRO A 301 15.27 20.77 -5.72
C PRO A 301 14.72 19.35 -5.89
N ALA A 302 15.39 18.50 -6.65
CA ALA A 302 15.03 17.09 -6.81
C ALA A 302 15.19 16.33 -5.49
N PHE A 303 16.28 16.55 -4.78
CA PHE A 303 16.54 15.93 -3.48
C PHE A 303 15.49 16.35 -2.44
N ILE A 304 15.16 17.63 -2.33
CA ILE A 304 14.13 18.13 -1.41
C ILE A 304 12.80 17.44 -1.67
N THR A 305 12.37 17.31 -2.93
CA THR A 305 11.10 16.64 -3.26
C THR A 305 11.14 15.14 -3.07
N ALA A 306 12.29 14.49 -3.21
CA ALA A 306 12.47 13.07 -2.94
C ALA A 306 12.37 12.78 -1.44
N VAL A 307 12.97 13.62 -0.60
CA VAL A 307 13.07 13.44 0.85
C VAL A 307 11.80 13.88 1.58
N VAL A 308 11.07 14.88 1.06
CA VAL A 308 9.78 15.28 1.65
C VAL A 308 8.78 14.12 1.53
N SER A 309 8.11 13.81 2.64
CA SER A 309 7.14 12.71 2.72
C SER A 309 6.16 12.73 1.55
N PRO A 310 6.09 11.68 0.73
CA PRO A 310 5.12 11.60 -0.36
C PRO A 310 3.69 11.72 0.18
N ALA A 311 2.82 12.45 -0.52
CA ALA A 311 1.40 12.52 -0.19
C ALA A 311 0.78 11.12 -0.08
N LEU A 312 1.30 10.21 -0.89
CA LEU A 312 0.94 8.80 -0.93
C LEU A 312 1.04 8.09 0.43
N VAL A 313 2.07 8.37 1.23
CA VAL A 313 2.23 7.77 2.57
C VAL A 313 1.08 8.19 3.49
N ARG A 314 0.67 9.46 3.44
CA ARG A 314 -0.50 9.94 4.18
C ARG A 314 -1.78 9.28 3.71
N ARG A 315 -1.94 9.07 2.39
CA ARG A 315 -3.09 8.39 1.80
C ARG A 315 -3.19 6.92 2.23
N MET A 316 -2.05 6.25 2.39
CA MET A 316 -2.00 4.89 2.92
C MET A 316 -2.48 4.81 4.39
N ALA A 317 -2.28 5.86 5.17
CA ALA A 317 -2.77 5.93 6.55
C ALA A 317 -4.28 6.24 6.64
N GLU A 318 -4.90 6.78 5.57
CA GLU A 318 -6.33 7.09 5.55
C GLU A 318 -7.17 5.82 5.63
N ALA A 319 -8.11 5.78 6.58
CA ALA A 319 -9.08 4.69 6.75
C ALA A 319 -8.46 3.27 6.67
N ASP A 320 -7.23 3.11 7.15
CA ASP A 320 -6.46 1.86 7.08
C ASP A 320 -6.25 1.32 5.63
N CYS A 321 -6.20 2.21 4.64
CA CYS A 321 -5.98 1.86 3.25
C CYS A 321 -4.69 1.04 3.08
N GLY A 322 -3.60 1.40 3.76
CA GLY A 322 -2.34 0.66 3.76
C GLY A 322 -2.47 -0.75 4.33
N ARG A 323 -3.30 -0.94 5.36
CA ARG A 323 -3.57 -2.29 5.93
C ARG A 323 -4.31 -3.17 4.94
N TRP A 324 -5.28 -2.63 4.21
CA TRP A 324 -5.93 -3.37 3.14
C TRP A 324 -4.93 -3.77 2.06
N TRP A 325 -4.09 -2.83 1.60
CA TRP A 325 -3.04 -3.13 0.62
C TRP A 325 -2.02 -4.15 1.15
N SER A 326 -1.63 -4.06 2.42
CA SER A 326 -0.71 -5.04 3.01
C SER A 326 -1.32 -6.44 3.07
N ALA A 327 -2.63 -6.56 3.29
CA ALA A 327 -3.32 -7.85 3.26
C ALA A 327 -3.29 -8.47 1.86
N VAL A 328 -3.60 -7.70 0.81
CA VAL A 328 -3.76 -8.23 -0.55
C VAL A 328 -2.45 -8.26 -1.35
N ALA A 329 -1.53 -7.33 -1.10
CA ALA A 329 -0.24 -7.22 -1.78
C ALA A 329 0.93 -7.87 -1.02
N GLY A 330 0.70 -8.27 0.21
CA GLY A 330 1.76 -8.68 1.12
C GLY A 330 2.35 -7.50 1.90
N PRO A 331 3.43 -7.71 2.67
CA PRO A 331 4.06 -6.65 3.45
C PRO A 331 4.33 -5.42 2.59
N MET A 332 4.00 -4.22 3.09
CA MET A 332 4.18 -2.96 2.36
C MET A 332 5.62 -2.65 1.98
N THR A 333 6.57 -3.30 2.63
CA THR A 333 7.99 -3.28 2.27
C THR A 333 8.28 -3.84 0.89
N ARG A 334 7.48 -4.80 0.39
CA ARG A 334 7.64 -5.38 -0.96
C ARG A 334 7.14 -4.46 -2.08
N PRO A 335 5.97 -3.81 -1.98
CA PRO A 335 5.48 -2.90 -3.00
C PRO A 335 6.10 -1.49 -2.95
N VAL A 336 7.07 -1.23 -2.07
CA VAL A 336 7.76 0.07 -1.96
C VAL A 336 8.17 0.64 -3.30
N ASN A 337 8.73 -0.17 -4.19
CA ASN A 337 9.17 0.29 -5.51
C ASN A 337 8.00 0.79 -6.38
N SER A 338 6.83 0.15 -6.26
CA SER A 338 5.61 0.61 -6.96
C SER A 338 5.13 1.95 -6.43
N LEU A 339 5.23 2.17 -5.11
CA LEU A 339 4.86 3.44 -4.47
C LEU A 339 5.89 4.53 -4.76
N ALA A 340 7.18 4.19 -4.67
CA ALA A 340 8.28 5.09 -4.98
C ALA A 340 8.24 5.55 -6.45
N GLY A 341 7.90 4.66 -7.38
CA GLY A 341 7.76 4.98 -8.79
C GLY A 341 6.80 6.15 -9.06
N ALA A 342 5.69 6.24 -8.33
CA ALA A 342 4.78 7.36 -8.45
C ALA A 342 5.36 8.66 -7.88
N SER A 343 6.22 8.60 -6.86
CA SER A 343 6.83 9.78 -6.26
C SER A 343 7.93 10.42 -7.13
N LEU A 344 8.41 9.72 -8.19
CA LEU A 344 9.42 10.21 -9.12
C LEU A 344 8.92 11.29 -10.09
N ILE A 345 7.62 11.54 -10.14
CA ILE A 345 6.99 12.55 -11.03
C ILE A 345 7.63 13.94 -10.83
N LEU A 346 8.06 14.29 -9.62
CA LEU A 346 8.67 15.57 -9.32
C LEU A 346 10.21 15.56 -9.35
N PRO A 347 10.92 14.61 -8.71
CA PRO A 347 12.37 14.64 -8.62
C PRO A 347 13.07 14.68 -9.98
N ILE A 348 12.65 13.87 -10.94
CA ILE A 348 13.31 13.79 -12.25
C ILE A 348 13.15 15.10 -13.04
N PRO A 349 11.95 15.62 -13.32
CA PRO A 349 11.82 16.86 -14.10
C PRO A 349 12.41 18.07 -13.39
N LEU A 350 12.44 18.11 -12.06
CA LEU A 350 13.04 19.21 -11.32
C LEU A 350 14.55 19.27 -11.47
N THR A 351 15.26 18.16 -11.61
CA THR A 351 16.69 18.16 -11.92
C THR A 351 16.97 18.89 -13.24
N TYR A 352 16.21 18.58 -14.29
CA TYR A 352 16.36 19.20 -15.59
C TYR A 352 15.91 20.66 -15.59
N LEU A 353 14.84 21.00 -14.87
CA LEU A 353 14.38 22.39 -14.70
C LEU A 353 15.44 23.22 -13.97
N SER A 354 16.03 22.69 -12.91
CA SER A 354 17.08 23.38 -12.16
C SER A 354 18.33 23.65 -13.03
N TRP A 355 18.72 22.65 -13.81
CA TRP A 355 19.79 22.82 -14.76
C TRP A 355 19.46 23.93 -15.79
N LEU A 356 18.25 23.91 -16.38
CA LEU A 356 17.81 24.90 -17.37
C LEU A 356 17.83 26.34 -16.81
N VAL A 357 17.35 26.50 -15.57
CA VAL A 357 17.32 27.82 -14.90
C VAL A 357 18.74 28.35 -14.62
N LEU A 358 19.64 27.44 -14.22
CA LEU A 358 21.02 27.80 -13.85
C LEU A 358 22.00 27.73 -15.04
N ALA A 359 21.54 27.30 -16.23
CA ALA A 359 22.42 27.09 -17.40
C ALA A 359 23.22 28.32 -17.82
N GLY A 360 22.69 29.53 -17.64
CA GLY A 360 23.40 30.78 -17.91
C GLY A 360 24.57 31.09 -16.97
N SER A 361 24.70 30.32 -15.89
CA SER A 361 25.79 30.44 -14.90
C SER A 361 26.93 29.45 -15.16
N PHE A 362 26.79 28.57 -16.17
CA PHE A 362 27.82 27.62 -16.58
C PHE A 362 28.70 28.21 -17.69
N ASP A 363 29.95 27.81 -17.73
CA ASP A 363 30.79 28.01 -18.93
C ASP A 363 30.22 27.24 -20.12
N ALA A 364 30.46 27.70 -21.33
CA ALA A 364 29.91 27.10 -22.54
C ALA A 364 30.30 25.63 -22.70
N ASP A 365 31.54 25.26 -22.38
CA ASP A 365 32.04 23.90 -22.44
C ASP A 365 31.42 23.03 -21.32
N ALA A 366 31.36 23.55 -20.11
CA ALA A 366 30.73 22.86 -18.97
C ALA A 366 29.22 22.61 -19.21
N SER A 367 28.51 23.59 -19.80
CA SER A 367 27.08 23.44 -20.08
C SER A 367 26.79 22.30 -21.09
N SER A 368 27.66 22.10 -22.07
CA SER A 368 27.55 21.04 -23.06
C SER A 368 27.80 19.66 -22.45
N GLU A 369 28.78 19.53 -21.58
CA GLU A 369 29.08 18.27 -20.85
C GLU A 369 27.98 17.97 -19.83
N VAL A 370 27.48 18.92 -19.07
CA VAL A 370 26.35 18.73 -18.15
C VAL A 370 25.10 18.26 -18.89
N LEU A 371 24.76 18.86 -20.04
CA LEU A 371 23.63 18.43 -20.86
C LEU A 371 23.78 16.97 -21.30
N ARG A 372 24.98 16.57 -21.67
CA ARG A 372 25.28 15.22 -22.17
C ARG A 372 25.20 14.16 -21.07
N TRP A 373 25.62 14.47 -19.85
CA TRP A 373 25.83 13.49 -18.79
C TRP A 373 24.90 13.68 -17.58
N LEU A 374 24.08 14.72 -17.53
CA LEU A 374 23.15 15.00 -16.42
C LEU A 374 22.20 13.83 -16.14
N TRP A 375 21.94 13.01 -17.14
CA TRP A 375 21.10 11.81 -16.96
C TRP A 375 21.66 10.86 -15.90
N LEU A 376 22.96 10.78 -15.71
CA LEU A 376 23.57 9.85 -14.75
C LEU A 376 23.24 10.22 -13.29
N PRO A 377 23.51 11.45 -12.79
CA PRO A 377 23.05 11.85 -11.47
C PRO A 377 21.52 11.90 -11.32
N ALA A 378 20.79 12.24 -12.39
CA ALA A 378 19.34 12.27 -12.38
C ALA A 378 18.75 10.86 -12.21
N VAL A 379 19.32 9.86 -12.87
CA VAL A 379 18.90 8.45 -12.70
C VAL A 379 19.25 7.94 -11.31
N ALA A 380 20.45 8.25 -10.80
CA ALA A 380 20.83 7.84 -9.44
C ALA A 380 19.94 8.51 -8.36
N MET A 381 19.33 9.65 -8.62
CA MET A 381 18.33 10.27 -7.74
C MET A 381 17.08 9.39 -7.57
N ILE A 382 16.81 8.47 -8.50
CA ILE A 382 15.74 7.48 -8.37
C ILE A 382 15.96 6.61 -7.13
N ASP A 383 17.20 6.16 -6.89
CA ASP A 383 17.54 5.32 -5.74
C ASP A 383 17.34 6.07 -4.43
N VAL A 384 17.65 7.38 -4.41
CA VAL A 384 17.38 8.25 -3.24
C VAL A 384 15.88 8.35 -2.98
N ALA A 385 15.06 8.55 -4.02
CA ALA A 385 13.62 8.64 -3.89
C ALA A 385 12.99 7.32 -3.43
N ILE A 386 13.48 6.17 -3.92
CA ILE A 386 13.05 4.84 -3.49
C ILE A 386 13.40 4.60 -2.02
N ALA A 387 14.61 4.94 -1.61
CA ALA A 387 15.05 4.81 -0.23
C ALA A 387 14.25 5.72 0.72
N ALA A 388 13.99 6.97 0.31
CA ALA A 388 13.15 7.89 1.08
C ALA A 388 11.72 7.38 1.23
N ALA A 389 11.11 6.85 0.16
CA ALA A 389 9.77 6.28 0.21
C ALA A 389 9.71 5.06 1.14
N ALA A 390 10.72 4.18 1.11
CA ALA A 390 10.84 3.04 2.01
C ALA A 390 10.90 3.48 3.49
N LEU A 391 11.72 4.49 3.78
CA LEU A 391 11.83 5.04 5.14
C LEU A 391 10.52 5.67 5.64
N HIS A 392 9.84 6.40 4.77
CA HIS A 392 8.55 7.00 5.15
C HIS A 392 7.47 5.95 5.42
N LEU A 393 7.43 4.85 4.65
CA LEU A 393 6.52 3.74 4.89
C LEU A 393 6.84 3.02 6.19
N LEU A 394 8.13 2.75 6.45
CA LEU A 394 8.58 2.16 7.71
C LEU A 394 8.14 2.98 8.92
N VAL A 395 8.31 4.30 8.85
CA VAL A 395 7.91 5.21 9.94
C VAL A 395 6.40 5.31 10.11
N ALA A 396 5.65 5.28 9.01
CA ALA A 396 4.18 5.29 9.08
C ALA A 396 3.63 4.04 9.79
N ASP A 397 4.31 2.92 9.64
CA ASP A 397 3.94 1.65 10.28
C ASP A 397 4.38 1.61 11.76
N LEU A 398 5.49 2.23 12.09
CA LEU A 398 6.03 2.37 13.45
C LEU A 398 5.32 3.50 14.21
N ARG A 399 4.07 3.31 14.61
CA ARG A 399 3.25 4.31 15.34
C ARG A 399 3.91 4.93 16.61
N ARG A 400 5.07 4.45 17.07
CA ARG A 400 5.77 4.90 18.29
C ARG A 400 7.28 5.13 18.15
N ALA A 401 7.93 4.64 17.11
CA ALA A 401 9.33 4.96 16.87
C ALA A 401 9.39 6.36 16.29
N SER A 402 9.36 7.27 17.19
CA SER A 402 9.51 8.72 17.13
C SER A 402 9.91 9.29 15.75
N ALA A 403 9.29 10.42 15.42
CA ALA A 403 9.75 11.34 14.38
C ALA A 403 11.28 11.56 14.38
N ALA A 404 11.94 11.37 15.51
CA ALA A 404 13.39 11.42 15.67
C ALA A 404 14.13 10.30 14.92
N ALA A 405 13.65 9.05 14.95
CA ALA A 405 14.26 7.96 14.21
C ALA A 405 14.13 8.18 12.70
N ALA A 406 12.96 8.64 12.23
CA ALA A 406 12.74 9.03 10.84
C ALA A 406 13.71 10.14 10.40
N SER A 407 13.85 11.18 11.22
CA SER A 407 14.75 12.30 10.92
C SER A 407 16.21 11.85 10.86
N LEU A 408 16.63 10.96 11.74
CA LEU A 408 17.98 10.38 11.72
C LEU A 408 18.23 9.56 10.45
N LEU A 409 17.25 8.75 10.03
CA LEU A 409 17.37 7.96 8.82
C LEU A 409 17.37 8.84 7.55
N LEU A 410 16.60 9.94 7.54
CA LEU A 410 16.63 10.90 6.44
C LEU A 410 17.98 11.63 6.36
N LEU A 411 18.65 11.88 7.48
CA LEU A 411 20.01 12.45 7.50
C LEU A 411 21.01 11.56 6.75
N VAL A 412 20.84 10.24 6.78
CA VAL A 412 21.71 9.31 6.04
C VAL A 412 21.60 9.53 4.52
N LEU A 413 20.45 9.99 4.02
CA LEU A 413 20.26 10.27 2.60
C LEU A 413 20.98 11.54 2.11
N VAL A 414 21.48 12.36 3.02
CA VAL A 414 22.35 13.50 2.67
C VAL A 414 23.67 13.02 2.06
N TRP A 415 24.18 11.88 2.50
CA TRP A 415 25.42 11.31 1.96
C TRP A 415 25.32 10.99 0.45
N PRO A 416 24.36 10.20 -0.03
CA PRO A 416 24.18 9.98 -1.47
C PRO A 416 24.00 11.29 -2.26
N PHE A 417 23.33 12.29 -1.70
CA PHE A 417 23.20 13.60 -2.34
C PHE A 417 24.55 14.29 -2.52
N LEU A 418 25.41 14.27 -1.52
CA LEU A 418 26.76 14.84 -1.59
C LEU A 418 27.60 14.13 -2.65
N GLU A 419 27.58 12.80 -2.68
CA GLU A 419 28.25 12.01 -3.71
C GLU A 419 27.76 12.34 -5.12
N LEU A 420 26.45 12.49 -5.33
CA LEU A 420 25.90 12.88 -6.63
C LEU A 420 26.26 14.30 -7.03
N SER A 421 26.34 15.22 -6.06
CA SER A 421 26.78 16.60 -6.29
C SER A 421 28.27 16.65 -6.66
N ASP A 422 29.08 15.82 -6.03
CA ASP A 422 30.51 15.69 -6.36
C ASP A 422 30.70 15.11 -7.76
N ALA A 423 30.00 14.04 -8.10
CA ALA A 423 30.02 13.45 -9.44
C ALA A 423 29.66 14.48 -10.53
N LEU A 424 28.60 15.25 -10.30
CA LEU A 424 28.20 16.31 -11.25
C LEU A 424 29.24 17.43 -11.33
N SER A 425 29.85 17.82 -10.21
CA SER A 425 30.91 18.79 -10.15
C SER A 425 32.12 18.37 -10.98
N VAL A 426 32.55 17.12 -10.91
CA VAL A 426 33.62 16.56 -11.72
C VAL A 426 33.27 16.57 -13.21
N ILE A 427 32.03 16.19 -13.56
CA ILE A 427 31.54 16.25 -14.94
C ILE A 427 31.61 17.68 -15.50
N MET A 428 31.31 18.68 -14.68
CA MET A 428 31.37 20.08 -15.06
C MET A 428 32.80 20.63 -15.24
N THR A 429 33.76 20.03 -14.51
CA THR A 429 35.17 20.53 -14.51
C THR A 429 36.01 19.79 -15.53
N ASP A 430 35.98 18.45 -15.47
CA ASP A 430 36.93 17.61 -16.21
C ASP A 430 36.23 16.79 -17.33
N GLY A 431 34.90 16.92 -17.48
CA GLY A 431 34.09 16.11 -18.35
C GLY A 431 33.88 14.70 -17.79
N MET A 432 33.22 13.83 -18.58
CA MET A 432 32.94 12.46 -18.16
C MET A 432 34.15 11.57 -18.41
N SER A 433 34.70 11.00 -17.33
CA SER A 433 35.67 9.92 -17.39
C SER A 433 34.97 8.57 -17.10
N PHE A 434 35.33 7.52 -17.83
CA PHE A 434 34.91 6.15 -17.56
C PHE A 434 35.95 5.37 -16.75
N GLY A 435 36.77 6.08 -15.98
CA GLY A 435 37.73 5.48 -15.07
C GLY A 435 37.05 4.73 -13.94
N LEU A 436 37.80 3.83 -13.31
CA LEU A 436 37.37 3.08 -12.10
C LEU A 436 38.11 3.61 -10.85
N GLY A 437 38.63 4.84 -10.93
CA GLY A 437 39.27 5.52 -9.82
C GLY A 437 38.26 6.05 -8.79
N MET A 438 38.68 6.14 -7.53
CA MET A 438 37.92 6.87 -6.52
C MET A 438 37.88 8.35 -6.93
N GLY A 439 36.69 8.91 -7.13
CA GLY A 439 36.46 10.27 -7.62
C GLY A 439 36.01 10.36 -9.09
N ASP A 440 36.07 9.26 -9.83
CA ASP A 440 35.43 9.24 -11.17
C ASP A 440 33.91 9.33 -11.05
N PRO A 441 33.20 10.12 -11.89
CA PRO A 441 31.76 10.33 -11.77
C PRO A 441 30.93 9.06 -11.76
N LEU A 442 31.35 8.03 -12.53
CA LEU A 442 30.66 6.75 -12.55
C LEU A 442 30.76 6.04 -11.20
N VAL A 443 31.97 5.99 -10.61
CA VAL A 443 32.19 5.32 -9.33
C VAL A 443 31.45 6.05 -8.20
N THR A 444 31.49 7.38 -8.19
CA THR A 444 30.80 8.21 -7.22
C THR A 444 29.27 8.04 -7.30
N CYS A 445 28.68 8.00 -8.49
CA CYS A 445 27.27 7.67 -8.67
C CYS A 445 26.94 6.25 -8.22
N LEU A 446 27.80 5.26 -8.45
CA LEU A 446 27.62 3.89 -7.95
C LEU A 446 27.67 3.84 -6.43
N ILE A 447 28.56 4.58 -5.78
CA ILE A 447 28.61 4.66 -4.30
C ILE A 447 27.33 5.29 -3.77
N ALA A 448 26.84 6.36 -4.37
CA ALA A 448 25.56 6.99 -4.00
C ALA A 448 24.38 6.00 -4.13
N SER A 449 24.30 5.28 -5.24
CA SER A 449 23.29 4.25 -5.46
C SER A 449 23.38 3.09 -4.46
N LEU A 450 24.59 2.61 -4.16
CA LEU A 450 24.81 1.55 -3.17
C LEU A 450 24.41 1.97 -1.75
N THR A 451 24.72 3.21 -1.36
CA THR A 451 24.30 3.73 -0.04
C THR A 451 22.79 3.89 0.05
N SER A 452 22.13 4.39 -1.01
CA SER A 452 20.66 4.45 -1.08
C SER A 452 20.04 3.05 -1.05
N ALA A 453 20.59 2.09 -1.80
CA ALA A 453 20.14 0.70 -1.78
C ALA A 453 20.30 0.05 -0.42
N LEU A 454 21.36 0.37 0.34
CA LEU A 454 21.54 -0.10 1.72
C LEU A 454 20.45 0.47 2.63
N VAL A 455 20.15 1.76 2.53
CA VAL A 455 19.07 2.39 3.30
C VAL A 455 17.72 1.76 2.97
N TRP A 456 17.44 1.56 1.68
CA TRP A 456 16.25 0.85 1.24
C TRP A 456 16.19 -0.57 1.81
N ALA A 457 17.28 -1.34 1.74
CA ALA A 457 17.35 -2.70 2.25
C ALA A 457 17.09 -2.76 3.76
N VAL A 458 17.69 -1.85 4.53
CA VAL A 458 17.43 -1.75 5.97
C VAL A 458 15.94 -1.48 6.24
N ALA A 459 15.32 -0.55 5.50
CA ALA A 459 13.90 -0.23 5.66
C ALA A 459 12.97 -1.39 5.28
N VAL A 460 13.35 -2.17 4.24
CA VAL A 460 12.53 -3.29 3.72
C VAL A 460 12.69 -4.57 4.55
N PHE A 461 13.88 -4.81 5.12
CA PHE A 461 14.18 -6.04 5.86
C PHE A 461 14.11 -5.88 7.37
N LEU A 462 13.92 -4.67 7.90
CA LEU A 462 13.60 -4.50 9.30
C LEU A 462 12.32 -5.30 9.62
N PRO A 463 12.36 -6.19 10.62
CA PRO A 463 11.18 -6.98 10.97
C PRO A 463 10.04 -6.05 11.37
N GLU A 464 8.87 -6.36 10.86
CA GLU A 464 7.62 -5.76 11.33
C GLU A 464 7.50 -6.10 12.82
N ALA A 465 7.75 -5.11 13.68
CA ALA A 465 7.69 -5.25 15.13
C ALA A 465 6.24 -5.20 15.63
#